data_b1f5e8eb90d5228d00e8d3dee09b5de9
#
_entry.id   b1f5e8eb90d5228d00e8d3dee09b5de9
#
_cell.length_a   1.000
_cell.length_b   1.000
_cell.length_c   1.000
_cell.angle_alpha   90.00
_cell.angle_beta   90.00
_cell.angle_gamma   90.00
#
_symmetry.space_group_name_H-M   'P 1'
#
loop_
_entity.id
_entity.type
_entity.pdbx_description
1 polymer ?
#
loop_
_entity_poly.entity_id
_entity_poly.type
_entity_poly.pdbx_seq_one_letter_code
_entity_poly.pdbx_strand_id
1 'polypeptide(L)'
;QKTIERYLSTLNNDIESNLELINSELINFSLGSLEEKIDTIVTDVPEPWDFFKNNIINKDLSWVSYLPSISQVEKISVCLKENNFQNIEIKETLERYWIIKENILRPKNEMVGHTGFIVSGRFIL
;
A
#
# COMPACT_ATOMS: atom_id res chain seq x y z
N GLN A 1 -13.41 10.89 -1.91
CA GLN A 1 -14.30 10.97 -3.08
C GLN A 1 -14.20 12.34 -3.75
N LYS A 2 -14.55 13.46 -3.09
CA LYS A 2 -14.47 14.85 -3.62
C LYS A 2 -13.11 15.23 -4.20
N THR A 3 -12.01 14.73 -3.64
CA THR A 3 -10.64 15.04 -4.09
C THR A 3 -10.32 14.35 -5.41
N ILE A 4 -10.75 13.11 -5.58
CA ILE A 4 -10.54 12.33 -6.81
C ILE A 4 -11.44 12.83 -7.93
N GLU A 5 -12.71 13.13 -7.64
CA GLU A 5 -13.64 13.76 -8.60
C GLU A 5 -13.08 15.11 -9.09
N ARG A 6 -12.46 15.88 -8.20
CA ARG A 6 -11.81 17.15 -8.54
C ARG A 6 -10.57 16.95 -9.41
N TYR A 7 -9.77 15.91 -9.16
CA TYR A 7 -8.64 15.56 -9.99
C TYR A 7 -9.08 15.09 -11.38
N LEU A 8 -10.07 14.19 -11.46
CA LEU A 8 -10.61 13.70 -12.73
C LEU A 8 -11.22 14.81 -13.58
N SER A 9 -11.84 15.83 -12.95
CA SER A 9 -12.39 17.00 -13.66
C SER A 9 -11.32 17.92 -14.25
N THR A 10 -10.06 17.82 -13.82
CA THR A 10 -8.91 18.57 -14.38
C THR A 10 -8.22 17.84 -15.51
N LEU A 11 -8.48 16.54 -15.70
CA LEU A 11 -8.01 15.81 -16.87
C LEU A 11 -8.90 16.17 -18.06
N ASN A 12 -8.27 16.59 -19.16
CA ASN A 12 -8.99 16.89 -20.40
C ASN A 12 -9.80 15.65 -20.84
N ASN A 13 -11.01 15.86 -21.34
CA ASN A 13 -11.97 14.81 -21.75
C ASN A 13 -11.47 13.82 -22.83
N ASP A 14 -10.27 14.02 -23.38
CA ASP A 14 -9.66 13.17 -24.42
C ASP A 14 -8.75 12.06 -23.86
N ILE A 15 -8.56 11.97 -22.53
CA ILE A 15 -7.83 10.87 -21.92
C ILE A 15 -8.87 9.86 -21.42
N GLU A 16 -8.96 8.71 -22.05
CA GLU A 16 -9.70 7.56 -21.52
C GLU A 16 -9.19 7.31 -20.09
N SER A 17 -10.05 7.51 -19.11
CA SER A 17 -9.71 7.28 -17.70
C SER A 17 -9.57 5.77 -17.50
N ASN A 18 -8.34 5.32 -17.23
CA ASN A 18 -8.06 3.96 -16.79
C ASN A 18 -8.26 3.79 -15.28
N LEU A 19 -9.04 4.68 -14.65
CA LEU A 19 -9.34 4.70 -13.22
C LEU A 19 -10.81 4.37 -12.98
N GLU A 20 -11.05 3.30 -12.22
CA GLU A 20 -12.36 2.93 -11.70
C GLU A 20 -12.42 3.22 -10.19
N LEU A 21 -13.51 3.83 -9.74
CA LEU A 21 -13.78 4.10 -8.32
C LEU A 21 -14.84 3.16 -7.80
N ILE A 22 -14.43 2.30 -6.84
CA ILE A 22 -15.33 1.37 -6.16
C ILE A 22 -15.51 1.85 -4.71
N ASN A 23 -16.73 2.19 -4.33
CA ASN A 23 -17.08 2.56 -2.95
C ASN A 23 -17.51 1.33 -2.18
N SER A 24 -16.55 0.66 -1.54
CA SER A 24 -16.77 -0.56 -0.76
C SER A 24 -15.84 -0.60 0.45
N GLU A 25 -16.26 -1.23 1.52
CA GLU A 25 -15.34 -1.65 2.59
C GLU A 25 -14.49 -2.83 2.10
N LEU A 26 -13.25 -2.90 2.55
CA LEU A 26 -12.31 -3.92 2.11
C LEU A 26 -12.81 -5.35 2.37
N ILE A 27 -13.49 -5.56 3.51
CA ILE A 27 -14.07 -6.86 3.87
C ILE A 27 -15.16 -7.32 2.90
N ASN A 28 -15.82 -6.40 2.22
CA ASN A 28 -16.91 -6.69 1.26
C ASN A 28 -16.41 -6.72 -0.19
N PHE A 29 -15.15 -6.37 -0.40
CA PHE A 29 -14.56 -6.34 -1.73
C PHE A 29 -14.22 -7.75 -2.21
N SER A 30 -14.56 -8.06 -3.47
CA SER A 30 -14.23 -9.34 -4.12
C SER A 30 -13.46 -9.12 -5.41
N LEU A 31 -12.32 -9.77 -5.55
CA LEU A 31 -11.54 -9.79 -6.79
C LEU A 31 -12.32 -10.39 -7.97
N GLY A 32 -13.19 -11.36 -7.70
CA GLY A 32 -14.01 -12.00 -8.72
C GLY A 32 -15.04 -11.08 -9.37
N SER A 33 -15.30 -9.91 -8.78
CA SER A 33 -16.17 -8.89 -9.37
C SER A 33 -15.50 -8.03 -10.43
N LEU A 34 -14.16 -8.11 -10.55
CA LEU A 34 -13.37 -7.37 -11.53
C LEU A 34 -13.12 -8.24 -12.75
N GLU A 35 -13.50 -7.76 -13.93
CA GLU A 35 -13.29 -8.44 -15.20
C GLU A 35 -11.81 -8.39 -15.62
N GLU A 36 -11.08 -7.38 -15.16
CA GLU A 36 -9.69 -7.15 -15.54
C GLU A 36 -8.71 -7.98 -14.72
N LYS A 37 -7.56 -8.25 -15.31
CA LYS A 37 -6.45 -8.93 -14.66
C LYS A 37 -5.74 -7.96 -13.71
N ILE A 38 -5.94 -8.17 -12.41
CA ILE A 38 -5.17 -7.46 -11.37
C ILE A 38 -3.90 -8.26 -11.09
N ASP A 39 -2.75 -7.60 -11.11
CA ASP A 39 -1.43 -8.15 -10.80
C ASP A 39 -0.82 -7.57 -9.53
N THR A 40 -1.36 -6.46 -9.05
CA THR A 40 -0.83 -5.77 -7.86
C THR A 40 -1.97 -5.20 -7.00
N ILE A 41 -1.85 -5.37 -5.69
CA ILE A 41 -2.72 -4.75 -4.69
C ILE A 41 -1.86 -3.88 -3.78
N VAL A 42 -2.25 -2.61 -3.64
CA VAL A 42 -1.65 -1.67 -2.69
C VAL A 42 -2.69 -1.27 -1.67
N THR A 43 -2.37 -1.38 -0.39
CA THR A 43 -3.29 -1.07 0.71
C THR A 43 -2.73 0.02 1.61
N ASP A 44 -3.60 0.98 1.95
CA ASP A 44 -3.39 1.99 2.98
C ASP A 44 -4.64 2.03 3.86
N VAL A 45 -4.86 0.95 4.60
CA VAL A 45 -6.01 0.75 5.49
C VAL A 45 -5.54 0.12 6.80
N PRO A 46 -6.28 0.32 7.90
CA PRO A 46 -5.88 -0.20 9.23
C PRO A 46 -5.81 -1.73 9.32
N GLU A 47 -6.65 -2.44 8.57
CA GLU A 47 -6.82 -3.90 8.65
C GLU A 47 -6.75 -4.56 7.27
N PRO A 48 -5.58 -4.54 6.59
CA PRO A 48 -5.45 -5.07 5.22
C PRO A 48 -5.69 -6.58 5.11
N TRP A 49 -5.53 -7.33 6.21
CA TRP A 49 -5.84 -8.77 6.26
C TRP A 49 -7.32 -9.10 6.04
N ASP A 50 -8.22 -8.13 6.20
CA ASP A 50 -9.66 -8.33 5.94
C ASP A 50 -9.97 -8.65 4.50
N PHE A 51 -9.09 -8.25 3.58
CA PHE A 51 -9.16 -8.64 2.17
C PHE A 51 -9.23 -10.15 1.97
N PHE A 52 -8.46 -10.92 2.74
CA PHE A 52 -8.34 -12.37 2.60
C PHE A 52 -9.55 -13.15 3.13
N LYS A 53 -10.47 -12.48 3.84
CA LYS A 53 -11.71 -13.14 4.33
C LYS A 53 -12.64 -13.55 3.19
N ASN A 54 -12.64 -12.79 2.10
CA ASN A 54 -13.53 -13.02 0.95
C ASN A 54 -12.77 -13.23 -0.37
N ASN A 55 -11.45 -13.29 -0.34
CA ASN A 55 -10.65 -13.44 -1.54
C ASN A 55 -9.65 -14.58 -1.40
N ILE A 56 -9.72 -15.53 -2.31
CA ILE A 56 -8.72 -16.59 -2.47
C ILE A 56 -7.85 -16.22 -3.66
N ILE A 57 -6.53 -16.21 -3.45
CA ILE A 57 -5.58 -15.88 -4.51
C ILE A 57 -5.26 -17.15 -5.30
N ASN A 58 -5.48 -17.12 -6.60
CA ASN A 58 -5.29 -18.23 -7.53
C ASN A 58 -4.56 -17.82 -8.81
N LYS A 59 -3.85 -16.71 -8.77
CA LYS A 59 -3.04 -16.15 -9.86
C LYS A 59 -1.87 -15.37 -9.30
N ASP A 60 -0.85 -15.14 -10.12
CA ASP A 60 0.28 -14.28 -9.75
C ASP A 60 -0.22 -12.92 -9.27
N LEU A 61 0.22 -12.53 -8.08
CA LEU A 61 -0.21 -11.29 -7.44
C LEU A 61 0.91 -10.71 -6.57
N SER A 62 1.15 -9.42 -6.74
CA SER A 62 2.01 -8.65 -5.84
C SER A 62 1.15 -7.94 -4.77
N TRP A 63 1.63 -7.95 -3.54
CA TRP A 63 1.00 -7.27 -2.41
C TRP A 63 1.92 -6.22 -1.81
N VAL A 64 1.37 -5.05 -1.50
CA VAL A 64 2.05 -3.98 -0.77
C VAL A 64 1.08 -3.35 0.23
N SER A 65 1.51 -3.22 1.50
CA SER A 65 0.78 -2.51 2.55
C SER A 65 1.64 -1.42 3.16
N TYR A 66 1.07 -0.23 3.35
CA TYR A 66 1.63 0.79 4.24
C TYR A 66 0.95 0.69 5.61
N LEU A 67 1.73 0.62 6.68
CA LEU A 67 1.23 0.39 8.03
C LEU A 67 1.99 1.23 9.07
N PRO A 68 1.30 1.92 9.96
CA PRO A 68 1.93 2.77 10.97
C PRO A 68 2.48 2.00 12.19
N SER A 69 2.08 0.75 12.40
CA SER A 69 2.37 0.01 13.64
C SER A 69 3.03 -1.33 13.37
N ILE A 70 4.04 -1.68 14.19
CA ILE A 70 4.73 -2.97 14.11
C ILE A 70 3.80 -4.16 14.39
N SER A 71 2.78 -3.99 15.23
CA SER A 71 1.78 -5.05 15.47
C SER A 71 0.93 -5.33 14.24
N GLN A 72 0.64 -4.32 13.44
CA GLN A 72 -0.05 -4.50 12.16
C GLN A 72 0.87 -5.18 11.12
N VAL A 73 2.16 -4.82 11.12
CA VAL A 73 3.18 -5.45 10.29
C VAL A 73 3.29 -6.95 10.59
N GLU A 74 3.35 -7.32 11.85
CA GLU A 74 3.37 -8.72 12.28
C GLU A 74 2.14 -9.46 11.77
N LYS A 75 0.95 -8.91 12.01
CA LYS A 75 -0.32 -9.53 11.65
C LYS A 75 -0.47 -9.73 10.14
N ILE A 76 -0.16 -8.72 9.32
CA ILE A 76 -0.23 -8.89 7.85
C ILE A 76 0.83 -9.85 7.34
N SER A 77 2.03 -9.86 7.93
CA SER A 77 3.10 -10.78 7.52
C SER A 77 2.72 -12.25 7.77
N VAL A 78 2.06 -12.53 8.89
CA VAL A 78 1.51 -13.86 9.17
C VAL A 78 0.40 -14.20 8.18
N CYS A 79 -0.54 -13.28 7.97
CA CYS A 79 -1.66 -13.47 7.05
C CYS A 79 -1.18 -13.74 5.60
N LEU A 80 -0.17 -13.02 5.12
CA LEU A 80 0.43 -13.24 3.80
C LEU A 80 1.04 -14.65 3.69
N LYS A 81 1.76 -15.11 4.73
CA LYS A 81 2.32 -16.48 4.78
C LYS A 81 1.24 -17.54 4.73
N GLU A 82 0.17 -17.37 5.51
CA GLU A 82 -0.98 -18.30 5.56
C GLU A 82 -1.71 -18.37 4.20
N ASN A 83 -1.64 -17.30 3.40
CA ASN A 83 -2.16 -17.23 2.05
C ASN A 83 -1.11 -17.55 0.96
N ASN A 84 -0.02 -18.22 1.31
CA ASN A 84 1.04 -18.71 0.42
C ASN A 84 1.82 -17.62 -0.32
N PHE A 85 1.85 -16.41 0.20
CA PHE A 85 2.75 -15.37 -0.32
C PHE A 85 4.20 -15.69 0.07
N GLN A 86 5.10 -15.45 -0.87
CA GLN A 86 6.55 -15.64 -0.75
C GLN A 86 7.26 -14.28 -0.82
N ASN A 87 8.57 -14.29 -0.55
CA ASN A 87 9.42 -13.09 -0.62
C ASN A 87 8.84 -11.91 0.17
N ILE A 88 8.36 -12.20 1.39
CA ILE A 88 7.80 -11.18 2.25
C ILE A 88 8.94 -10.31 2.78
N GLU A 89 8.87 -9.02 2.46
CA GLU A 89 9.82 -8.01 2.90
C GLU A 89 9.13 -6.94 3.74
N ILE A 90 9.85 -6.44 4.74
CA ILE A 90 9.43 -5.32 5.57
C ILE A 90 10.46 -4.23 5.41
N LYS A 91 10.02 -3.02 5.06
CA LYS A 91 10.88 -1.85 4.89
C LYS A 91 10.38 -0.69 5.73
N GLU A 92 11.33 0.03 6.32
CA GLU A 92 11.11 1.31 6.96
C GLU A 92 12.08 2.32 6.33
N THR A 93 11.63 3.54 6.07
CA THR A 93 12.48 4.59 5.53
C THR A 93 12.69 5.66 6.60
N LEU A 94 13.95 5.95 6.90
CA LEU A 94 14.36 7.00 7.81
C LEU A 94 14.98 8.15 7.02
N GLU A 95 14.53 9.37 7.28
CA GLU A 95 15.01 10.56 6.60
C GLU A 95 15.66 11.52 7.59
N ARG A 96 16.89 11.97 7.28
CA ARG A 96 17.65 12.89 8.10
C ARG A 96 18.06 14.11 7.30
N TYR A 97 17.57 15.26 7.70
CA TYR A 97 17.93 16.54 7.10
C TYR A 97 19.23 17.10 7.67
N TRP A 98 19.95 17.84 6.83
CA TRP A 98 21.16 18.54 7.19
C TRP A 98 20.97 20.05 7.15
N ILE A 99 21.65 20.75 8.03
CA ILE A 99 21.73 22.21 8.05
C ILE A 99 22.99 22.62 7.29
N ILE A 100 22.79 23.45 6.28
CA ILE A 100 23.89 24.07 5.52
C ILE A 100 23.77 25.57 5.72
N LYS A 101 24.76 26.16 6.39
CA LYS A 101 24.93 27.61 6.55
C LYS A 101 26.41 27.91 6.33
N GLU A 102 26.78 29.20 6.15
CA GLU A 102 28.11 29.64 5.70
C GLU A 102 29.33 28.88 6.29
N ASN A 103 29.30 28.51 7.57
CA ASN A 103 30.38 27.75 8.23
C ASN A 103 29.87 26.54 9.01
N ILE A 104 28.68 26.06 8.73
CA ILE A 104 28.05 24.95 9.47
C ILE A 104 27.52 23.95 8.46
N LEU A 105 28.05 22.73 8.56
CA LEU A 105 27.52 21.55 7.90
C LEU A 105 27.32 20.45 8.94
N ARG A 106 26.09 20.27 9.37
CA ARG A 106 25.73 19.25 10.36
C ARG A 106 24.33 18.72 10.18
N PRO A 107 24.03 17.49 10.64
CA PRO A 107 22.66 17.01 10.66
C PRO A 107 21.78 17.87 11.59
N LYS A 108 20.49 17.95 11.28
CA LYS A 108 19.50 18.48 12.22
C LYS A 108 19.44 17.60 13.47
N ASN A 109 19.25 18.22 14.63
CA ASN A 109 19.09 17.48 15.87
C ASN A 109 17.73 16.75 15.92
N GLU A 110 16.72 17.34 15.28
CA GLU A 110 15.39 16.76 15.13
C GLU A 110 15.35 15.84 13.92
N MET A 111 14.82 14.66 14.10
CA MET A 111 14.59 13.67 13.05
C MET A 111 13.22 13.03 13.29
N VAL A 112 12.45 12.84 12.22
CA VAL A 112 11.26 11.99 12.27
C VAL A 112 11.75 10.54 12.32
N GLY A 113 11.70 9.96 13.52
CA GLY A 113 12.26 8.63 13.77
C GLY A 113 11.36 7.48 13.33
N HIS A 114 10.10 7.76 13.00
CA HIS A 114 9.15 6.76 12.51
C HIS A 114 8.08 7.44 11.66
N THR A 115 7.82 6.90 10.47
CA THR A 115 6.73 7.34 9.58
C THR A 115 5.74 6.21 9.32
N GLY A 116 6.22 4.99 9.14
CA GLY A 116 5.46 3.80 8.86
C GLY A 116 6.32 2.72 8.22
N PHE A 117 5.71 1.58 8.03
CA PHE A 117 6.34 0.40 7.44
C PHE A 117 5.67 0.08 6.10
N ILE A 118 6.47 -0.40 5.16
CA ILE A 118 5.99 -1.00 3.92
C ILE A 118 6.21 -2.51 4.04
N VAL A 119 5.14 -3.27 3.95
CA VAL A 119 5.17 -4.73 3.88
C VAL A 119 4.81 -5.15 2.48
N SER A 120 5.66 -5.93 1.84
CA SER A 120 5.40 -6.47 0.51
C SER A 120 5.55 -7.99 0.49
N GLY A 121 4.86 -8.63 -0.45
CA GLY A 121 4.95 -10.07 -0.68
C GLY A 121 4.47 -10.42 -2.07
N ARG A 122 4.78 -11.62 -2.53
CA ARG A 122 4.40 -12.10 -3.86
C ARG A 122 3.76 -13.48 -3.78
N PHE A 123 2.59 -13.61 -4.34
CA PHE A 123 1.98 -14.90 -4.62
C PHE A 123 2.39 -15.31 -6.04
N ILE A 124 2.91 -16.51 -6.18
CA ILE A 124 3.33 -17.11 -7.45
C ILE A 124 2.64 -18.47 -7.53
N LEU A 125 1.90 -18.65 -8.62
CA LEU A 125 1.16 -19.89 -8.88
C LEU A 125 2.10 -21.02 -9.30
#